data_0a2ebc10794dd7ef5ec6e78a7fa8b8ba
#
_entry.id   0a2ebc10794dd7ef5ec6e78a7fa8b8ba
#
_cell.length_a   1.000
_cell.length_b   1.000
_cell.length_c   1.000
_cell.angle_alpha   90.00
_cell.angle_beta   90.00
_cell.angle_gamma   90.00
#
_symmetry.space_group_name_H-M   'P 1'
#
loop_
_entity.id
_entity.type
_entity.pdbx_description
1 polymer ?
#
loop_
_entity_poly.entity_id
_entity_poly.type
_entity_poly.pdbx_seq_one_letter_code
_entity_poly.pdbx_strand_id
1 'polypeptide(L)'
;MIPLSEQFTIPGPPEEIWPLLRDPALVASCIPGAALTTQAPDGVYQGTVTVKFGPTIAVFRGEATLTYDDAARRCTIEGRGIDQRGASRLLVSSVVTAGGTDTTLVTMDGGFSVTGPLETFAQAGGVHVARALMGEFAKNIARIVEERRVPAAGAAASPSPTPPSAGSIGAGALLWKAFLGWLKQIFSKR
;
A
#
# COMPACT_ATOMS: atom_id res chain seq x y z
N MET A 1 0.76 -8.11 -23.34
CA MET A 1 0.80 -7.24 -22.13
C MET A 1 -0.30 -6.20 -22.27
N ILE A 2 -1.11 -6.01 -21.23
CA ILE A 2 -2.19 -5.04 -21.18
C ILE A 2 -1.56 -3.71 -20.78
N PRO A 3 -1.65 -2.63 -21.60
CA PRO A 3 -1.02 -1.37 -21.28
C PRO A 3 -1.75 -0.65 -20.14
N LEU A 4 -0.99 0.04 -19.31
CA LEU A 4 -1.48 0.87 -18.22
C LEU A 4 -0.65 2.14 -18.17
N SER A 5 -1.31 3.28 -18.33
CA SER A 5 -0.71 4.61 -18.17
C SER A 5 -1.63 5.40 -17.25
N GLU A 6 -1.11 5.80 -16.10
CA GLU A 6 -1.87 6.51 -15.06
C GLU A 6 -1.04 7.66 -14.50
N GLN A 7 -1.75 8.69 -14.05
CA GLN A 7 -1.11 9.82 -13.36
C GLN A 7 -1.97 10.29 -12.20
N PHE A 8 -1.31 10.76 -11.14
CA PHE A 8 -1.97 11.36 -9.99
C PHE A 8 -1.04 12.37 -9.30
N THR A 9 -1.60 13.24 -8.50
CA THR A 9 -0.85 14.24 -7.75
C THR A 9 -0.80 13.90 -6.27
N ILE A 10 0.34 14.16 -5.66
CA ILE A 10 0.55 14.07 -4.20
C ILE A 10 0.86 15.49 -3.72
N PRO A 11 0.22 15.98 -2.63
CA PRO A 11 0.53 17.27 -2.05
C PRO A 11 1.99 17.34 -1.59
N GLY A 12 2.74 18.32 -2.07
CA GLY A 12 4.12 18.56 -1.68
C GLY A 12 5.14 18.46 -2.81
N PRO A 13 6.27 19.13 -2.64
CA PRO A 13 7.31 19.15 -3.65
C PRO A 13 7.98 17.77 -3.82
N PRO A 14 8.49 17.45 -5.01
CA PRO A 14 9.08 16.15 -5.30
C PRO A 14 10.23 15.76 -4.37
N GLU A 15 10.96 16.71 -3.82
CA GLU A 15 12.06 16.50 -2.87
C GLU A 15 11.58 15.86 -1.56
N GLU A 16 10.37 16.20 -1.12
CA GLU A 16 9.75 15.63 0.09
C GLU A 16 9.07 14.29 -0.21
N ILE A 17 8.50 14.16 -1.40
CA ILE A 17 7.68 12.99 -1.77
C ILE A 17 8.52 11.83 -2.27
N TRP A 18 9.60 12.11 -3.02
CA TRP A 18 10.44 11.06 -3.59
C TRP A 18 11.03 10.08 -2.54
N PRO A 19 11.55 10.54 -1.38
CA PRO A 19 11.99 9.63 -0.33
C PRO A 19 10.90 8.68 0.19
N LEU A 20 9.62 9.10 0.18
CA LEU A 20 8.49 8.25 0.56
C LEU A 20 8.19 7.20 -0.50
N LEU A 21 8.28 7.57 -1.78
CA LEU A 21 8.11 6.65 -2.91
C LEU A 21 9.25 5.65 -3.03
N ARG A 22 10.41 5.94 -2.43
CA ARG A 22 11.55 5.04 -2.33
C ARG A 22 11.50 4.06 -1.17
N ASP A 23 10.53 4.17 -0.30
CA ASP A 23 10.33 3.22 0.81
C ASP A 23 9.35 2.13 0.38
N PRO A 24 9.83 0.90 0.04
CA PRO A 24 8.96 -0.15 -0.47
C PRO A 24 7.96 -0.65 0.58
N ALA A 25 8.28 -0.57 1.87
CA ALA A 25 7.37 -0.95 2.93
C ALA A 25 6.21 0.05 3.04
N LEU A 26 6.51 1.34 2.96
CA LEU A 26 5.51 2.40 2.93
C LEU A 26 4.64 2.28 1.68
N VAL A 27 5.26 2.14 0.51
CA VAL A 27 4.54 1.98 -0.78
C VAL A 27 3.62 0.77 -0.74
N ALA A 28 4.10 -0.39 -0.28
CA ALA A 28 3.28 -1.60 -0.14
C ALA A 28 2.09 -1.38 0.81
N SER A 29 2.28 -0.66 1.91
CA SER A 29 1.21 -0.35 2.87
C SER A 29 0.11 0.54 2.27
N CYS A 30 0.44 1.33 1.25
CA CYS A 30 -0.52 2.18 0.55
C CYS A 30 -1.33 1.45 -0.52
N ILE A 31 -0.88 0.27 -0.99
CA ILE A 31 -1.57 -0.51 -2.02
C ILE A 31 -2.56 -1.47 -1.35
N PRO A 32 -3.88 -1.33 -1.59
CA PRO A 32 -4.87 -2.23 -1.00
C PRO A 32 -4.62 -3.69 -1.36
N GLY A 33 -4.58 -4.56 -0.36
CA GLY A 33 -4.36 -5.99 -0.54
C GLY A 33 -2.92 -6.41 -0.81
N ALA A 34 -1.97 -5.47 -0.82
CA ALA A 34 -0.55 -5.79 -0.87
C ALA A 34 0.02 -6.06 0.52
N ALA A 35 0.93 -7.01 0.61
CA ALA A 35 1.70 -7.29 1.82
C ALA A 35 3.12 -7.67 1.44
N LEU A 36 4.08 -6.90 1.93
CA LEU A 36 5.50 -7.20 1.80
C LEU A 36 5.89 -8.28 2.84
N THR A 37 6.59 -9.32 2.41
CA THR A 37 7.01 -10.41 3.29
C THR A 37 8.52 -10.42 3.54
N THR A 38 9.33 -10.13 2.53
CA THR A 38 10.78 -10.16 2.64
C THR A 38 11.39 -9.13 1.69
N GLN A 39 12.47 -8.52 2.14
CA GLN A 39 13.35 -7.68 1.33
C GLN A 39 14.71 -8.36 1.22
N ALA A 40 15.12 -8.70 0.01
CA ALA A 40 16.47 -9.22 -0.24
C ALA A 40 17.47 -8.07 -0.44
N PRO A 41 18.76 -8.30 -0.15
CA PRO A 41 19.79 -7.26 -0.24
C PRO A 41 20.01 -6.70 -1.66
N ASP A 42 19.62 -7.44 -2.68
CA ASP A 42 19.76 -7.12 -4.11
C ASP A 42 18.61 -6.28 -4.71
N GLY A 43 17.75 -5.72 -3.86
CA GLY A 43 16.62 -4.91 -4.29
C GLY A 43 15.41 -5.71 -4.78
N VAL A 44 15.38 -7.01 -4.49
CA VAL A 44 14.23 -7.88 -4.75
C VAL A 44 13.31 -7.92 -3.54
N TYR A 45 12.05 -7.64 -3.74
CA TYR A 45 11.03 -7.60 -2.70
C TYR A 45 10.02 -8.73 -2.93
N GLN A 46 9.80 -9.56 -1.92
CA GLN A 46 8.81 -10.63 -1.98
C GLN A 46 7.54 -10.21 -1.25
N GLY A 47 6.40 -10.64 -1.78
CA GLY A 47 5.13 -10.26 -1.19
C GLY A 47 3.94 -10.99 -1.78
N THR A 48 2.77 -10.53 -1.37
CA THR A 48 1.48 -10.96 -1.91
C THR A 48 0.65 -9.76 -2.31
N VAL A 49 -0.18 -9.93 -3.32
CA VAL A 49 -1.20 -8.95 -3.71
C VAL A 49 -2.53 -9.67 -3.87
N THR A 50 -3.54 -9.19 -3.15
CA THR A 50 -4.91 -9.68 -3.26
C THR A 50 -5.71 -8.78 -4.18
N VAL A 51 -6.24 -9.34 -5.25
CA VAL A 51 -7.00 -8.62 -6.27
C VAL A 51 -8.41 -9.21 -6.38
N LYS A 52 -9.42 -8.36 -6.49
CA LYS A 52 -10.82 -8.76 -6.68
C LYS A 52 -11.27 -8.46 -8.11
N PHE A 53 -11.71 -9.50 -8.80
CA PHE A 53 -12.31 -9.42 -10.13
C PHE A 53 -13.79 -9.81 -10.04
N GLY A 54 -14.66 -8.85 -9.73
CA GLY A 54 -16.07 -9.15 -9.43
C GLY A 54 -16.20 -10.11 -8.24
N PRO A 55 -16.84 -11.28 -8.40
CA PRO A 55 -16.96 -12.27 -7.32
C PRO A 55 -15.67 -13.06 -7.07
N THR A 56 -14.68 -12.98 -7.97
CA THR A 56 -13.44 -13.75 -7.88
C THR A 56 -12.38 -13.00 -7.11
N ILE A 57 -11.80 -13.65 -6.11
CA ILE A 57 -10.62 -13.15 -5.39
C ILE A 57 -9.41 -13.96 -5.84
N ALA A 58 -8.39 -13.27 -6.32
CA ALA A 58 -7.08 -13.84 -6.64
C ALA A 58 -6.03 -13.32 -5.67
N VAL A 59 -5.17 -14.21 -5.18
CA VAL A 59 -4.04 -13.86 -4.33
C VAL A 59 -2.78 -14.28 -5.07
N PHE A 60 -2.04 -13.30 -5.56
CA PHE A 60 -0.75 -13.53 -6.20
C PHE A 60 0.36 -13.46 -5.17
N ARG A 61 1.20 -14.47 -5.13
CA ARG A 61 2.48 -14.46 -4.42
C ARG A 61 3.57 -14.26 -5.44
N GLY A 62 4.51 -13.39 -5.15
CA GLY A 62 5.55 -13.11 -6.12
C GLY A 62 6.66 -12.23 -5.57
N GLU A 63 7.41 -11.70 -6.51
CA GLU A 63 8.51 -10.79 -6.24
C GLU A 63 8.48 -9.62 -7.21
N ALA A 64 9.07 -8.51 -6.80
CA ALA A 64 9.29 -7.32 -7.62
C ALA A 64 10.73 -6.85 -7.44
N THR A 65 11.37 -6.49 -8.55
CA THR A 65 12.65 -5.80 -8.58
C THR A 65 12.39 -4.31 -8.80
N LEU A 66 12.97 -3.48 -7.95
CA LEU A 66 12.87 -2.03 -8.01
C LEU A 66 14.24 -1.45 -8.31
N THR A 67 14.35 -0.70 -9.41
CA THR A 67 15.58 0.01 -9.80
C THR A 67 15.31 1.50 -9.78
N TYR A 68 16.07 2.24 -8.96
CA TYR A 68 15.89 3.67 -8.74
C TYR A 68 16.96 4.48 -9.45
N ASP A 69 16.53 5.55 -10.10
CA ASP A 69 17.34 6.68 -10.57
C ASP A 69 16.92 7.92 -9.80
N ASP A 70 17.72 8.29 -8.80
CA ASP A 70 17.39 9.40 -7.91
C ASP A 70 17.50 10.76 -8.59
N ALA A 71 18.42 10.91 -9.54
CA ALA A 71 18.61 12.15 -10.26
C ALA A 71 17.38 12.46 -11.15
N ALA A 72 16.83 11.43 -11.77
CA ALA A 72 15.62 11.53 -12.59
C ALA A 72 14.33 11.33 -11.79
N ARG A 73 14.39 11.03 -10.49
CA ARG A 73 13.25 10.61 -9.65
C ARG A 73 12.39 9.57 -10.36
N ARG A 74 13.05 8.50 -10.79
CA ARG A 74 12.48 7.44 -11.60
C ARG A 74 12.68 6.09 -10.91
N CYS A 75 11.65 5.26 -10.95
CA CYS A 75 11.69 3.87 -10.52
C CYS A 75 11.22 2.97 -11.64
N THR A 76 12.04 1.98 -12.01
CA THR A 76 11.64 0.88 -12.88
C THR A 76 11.21 -0.28 -12.00
N ILE A 77 10.05 -0.84 -12.31
CA ILE A 77 9.40 -1.92 -11.56
C ILE A 77 9.26 -3.11 -12.49
N GLU A 78 9.84 -4.23 -12.11
CA GLU A 78 9.62 -5.51 -12.77
C GLU A 78 9.11 -6.52 -11.75
N GLY A 79 7.92 -7.06 -11.98
CA GLY A 79 7.27 -7.97 -11.05
C GLY A 79 6.80 -9.25 -11.71
N ARG A 80 6.84 -10.33 -10.95
CA ARG A 80 6.26 -11.63 -11.34
C ARG A 80 5.56 -12.27 -10.15
N GLY A 81 4.44 -12.91 -10.42
CA GLY A 81 3.66 -13.58 -9.39
C GLY A 81 2.92 -14.79 -9.92
N ILE A 82 2.57 -15.68 -9.00
CA ILE A 82 1.75 -16.86 -9.26
C ILE A 82 0.56 -16.80 -8.31
N ASP A 83 -0.65 -17.01 -8.85
CA ASP A 83 -1.84 -17.15 -8.03
C ASP A 83 -1.68 -18.32 -7.06
N GLN A 84 -2.17 -18.19 -5.83
CA GLN A 84 -2.05 -19.24 -4.80
C GLN A 84 -2.62 -20.59 -5.22
N ARG A 85 -3.57 -20.60 -6.15
CA ARG A 85 -4.09 -21.83 -6.76
C ARG A 85 -3.14 -22.43 -7.80
N GLY A 86 -2.01 -21.74 -8.09
CA GLY A 86 -0.94 -22.20 -8.98
C GLY A 86 -1.25 -22.18 -10.46
N ALA A 87 -2.45 -21.74 -10.85
CA ALA A 87 -2.94 -21.88 -12.24
C ALA A 87 -2.71 -20.62 -13.09
N SER A 88 -2.59 -19.44 -12.49
CA SER A 88 -2.41 -18.18 -13.21
C SER A 88 -1.09 -17.50 -12.83
N ARG A 89 -0.47 -16.85 -13.82
CA ARG A 89 0.77 -16.08 -13.65
C ARG A 89 0.53 -14.62 -13.98
N LEU A 90 1.17 -13.75 -13.21
CA LEU A 90 1.18 -12.29 -13.38
C LEU A 90 2.60 -11.84 -13.71
N LEU A 91 2.73 -10.99 -14.73
CA LEU A 91 3.93 -10.21 -15.01
C LEU A 91 3.57 -8.74 -15.01
N VAL A 92 4.43 -7.90 -14.45
CA VAL A 92 4.30 -6.44 -14.41
C VAL A 92 5.63 -5.84 -14.88
N SER A 93 5.54 -4.83 -15.74
CA SER A 93 6.69 -4.00 -16.11
C SER A 93 6.21 -2.57 -16.21
N SER A 94 6.78 -1.67 -15.41
CA SER A 94 6.34 -0.28 -15.35
C SER A 94 7.49 0.65 -14.97
N VAL A 95 7.35 1.90 -15.38
CA VAL A 95 8.22 2.99 -15.00
C VAL A 95 7.38 4.03 -14.27
N VAL A 96 7.82 4.42 -13.09
CA VAL A 96 7.22 5.49 -12.29
C VAL A 96 8.16 6.67 -12.27
N THR A 97 7.64 7.88 -12.50
CA THR A 97 8.41 9.13 -12.36
C THR A 97 7.68 10.09 -11.43
N ALA A 98 8.43 10.92 -10.75
CA ALA A 98 7.92 11.96 -9.86
C ALA A 98 8.49 13.33 -10.25
N GLY A 99 7.64 14.26 -10.68
CA GLY A 99 8.00 15.60 -11.13
C GLY A 99 7.07 16.67 -10.57
N GLY A 100 7.36 17.93 -10.89
CA GLY A 100 6.58 19.08 -10.43
C GLY A 100 7.39 20.05 -9.58
N THR A 101 6.72 21.02 -8.97
CA THR A 101 7.35 22.05 -8.09
C THR A 101 6.72 22.03 -6.69
N ASP A 102 5.52 22.56 -6.54
CA ASP A 102 4.82 22.65 -5.24
C ASP A 102 3.99 21.40 -4.92
N THR A 103 3.60 20.69 -5.96
CA THR A 103 2.93 19.40 -5.89
C THR A 103 3.69 18.39 -6.73
N THR A 104 3.69 17.13 -6.30
CA THR A 104 4.33 16.05 -7.04
C THR A 104 3.33 15.39 -7.97
N LEU A 105 3.59 15.50 -9.28
CA LEU A 105 2.92 14.71 -10.30
C LEU A 105 3.66 13.37 -10.40
N VAL A 106 2.97 12.29 -10.06
CA VAL A 106 3.45 10.92 -10.26
C VAL A 106 2.84 10.38 -11.54
N THR A 107 3.68 9.92 -12.47
CA THR A 107 3.24 9.21 -13.68
C THR A 107 3.72 7.77 -13.61
N MET A 108 2.88 6.85 -14.05
CA MET A 108 3.21 5.43 -14.17
C MET A 108 2.85 4.96 -15.58
N ASP A 109 3.86 4.51 -16.32
CA ASP A 109 3.73 3.97 -17.65
C ASP A 109 4.26 2.54 -17.70
N GLY A 110 3.49 1.64 -18.31
CA GLY A 110 3.89 0.24 -18.40
C GLY A 110 2.72 -0.67 -18.71
N GLY A 111 2.68 -1.81 -18.06
CA GLY A 111 1.61 -2.76 -18.25
C GLY A 111 1.75 -4.02 -17.43
N PHE A 112 0.78 -4.87 -17.59
CA PHE A 112 0.75 -6.18 -16.95
C PHE A 112 0.26 -7.26 -17.90
N SER A 113 0.59 -8.51 -17.61
CA SER A 113 0.10 -9.68 -18.33
C SER A 113 -0.32 -10.74 -17.33
N VAL A 114 -1.50 -11.28 -17.52
CA VAL A 114 -2.01 -12.42 -16.75
C VAL A 114 -2.22 -13.58 -17.72
N THR A 115 -1.71 -14.75 -17.40
CA THR A 115 -1.92 -15.98 -18.16
C THR A 115 -2.61 -17.03 -17.30
N GLY A 116 -3.24 -18.01 -17.93
CA GLY A 116 -4.00 -19.06 -17.27
C GLY A 116 -5.47 -18.69 -17.03
N PRO A 117 -6.16 -19.36 -16.10
CA PRO A 117 -7.62 -19.18 -15.89
C PRO A 117 -8.09 -17.76 -15.62
N LEU A 118 -7.22 -16.90 -15.08
CA LEU A 118 -7.56 -15.48 -14.79
C LEU A 118 -7.34 -14.55 -15.99
N GLU A 119 -6.82 -15.03 -17.10
CA GLU A 119 -6.50 -14.21 -18.28
C GLU A 119 -7.71 -13.49 -18.84
N THR A 120 -8.82 -14.17 -19.03
CA THR A 120 -10.06 -13.58 -19.54
C THR A 120 -10.57 -12.44 -18.63
N PHE A 121 -10.50 -12.61 -17.31
CA PHE A 121 -10.89 -11.57 -16.36
C PHE A 121 -9.94 -10.37 -16.42
N ALA A 122 -8.63 -10.62 -16.59
CA ALA A 122 -7.64 -9.57 -16.72
C ALA A 122 -7.85 -8.76 -18.01
N GLN A 123 -8.15 -9.43 -19.12
CA GLN A 123 -8.45 -8.76 -20.40
C GLN A 123 -9.75 -7.97 -20.36
N ALA A 124 -10.80 -8.48 -19.72
CA ALA A 124 -12.11 -7.83 -19.64
C ALA A 124 -12.16 -6.64 -18.68
N GLY A 125 -11.44 -6.69 -17.57
CA GLY A 125 -11.57 -5.70 -16.49
C GLY A 125 -10.29 -5.33 -15.75
N GLY A 126 -9.14 -5.91 -16.09
CA GLY A 126 -7.88 -5.74 -15.37
C GLY A 126 -7.43 -4.28 -15.29
N VAL A 127 -7.61 -3.50 -16.35
CA VAL A 127 -7.27 -2.06 -16.37
C VAL A 127 -8.12 -1.28 -15.36
N HIS A 128 -9.41 -1.58 -15.25
CA HIS A 128 -10.26 -0.91 -14.26
C HIS A 128 -9.85 -1.24 -12.83
N VAL A 129 -9.47 -2.47 -12.58
CA VAL A 129 -8.95 -2.91 -11.27
C VAL A 129 -7.63 -2.22 -10.96
N ALA A 130 -6.69 -2.17 -11.91
CA ALA A 130 -5.42 -1.49 -11.75
C ALA A 130 -5.60 0.02 -11.44
N ARG A 131 -6.50 0.69 -12.17
CA ARG A 131 -6.86 2.10 -11.92
C ARG A 131 -7.44 2.31 -10.52
N ALA A 132 -8.33 1.45 -10.09
CA ALA A 132 -8.90 1.51 -8.76
C ALA A 132 -7.82 1.37 -7.68
N LEU A 133 -6.87 0.43 -7.85
CA LEU A 133 -5.74 0.26 -6.94
C LEU A 133 -4.84 1.51 -6.91
N MET A 134 -4.55 2.11 -8.06
CA MET A 134 -3.75 3.34 -8.15
C MET A 134 -4.47 4.53 -7.50
N GLY A 135 -5.79 4.65 -7.68
CA GLY A 135 -6.59 5.67 -7.02
C GLY A 135 -6.58 5.55 -5.49
N GLU A 136 -6.68 4.34 -4.96
CA GLU A 136 -6.56 4.12 -3.51
C GLU A 136 -5.13 4.33 -3.00
N PHE A 137 -4.12 3.91 -3.76
CA PHE A 137 -2.72 4.23 -3.46
C PHE A 137 -2.50 5.74 -3.34
N ALA A 138 -2.97 6.51 -4.32
CA ALA A 138 -2.84 7.97 -4.33
C ALA A 138 -3.49 8.62 -3.09
N LYS A 139 -4.68 8.16 -2.69
CA LYS A 139 -5.35 8.62 -1.46
C LYS A 139 -4.56 8.27 -0.21
N ASN A 140 -4.08 7.03 -0.11
CA ASN A 140 -3.35 6.54 1.06
C ASN A 140 -2.03 7.28 1.26
N ILE A 141 -1.25 7.47 0.19
CA ILE A 141 0.02 8.20 0.27
C ILE A 141 -0.20 9.67 0.58
N ALA A 142 -1.21 10.32 -0.01
CA ALA A 142 -1.55 11.71 0.27
C ALA A 142 -1.93 11.91 1.75
N ARG A 143 -2.71 10.99 2.33
CA ARG A 143 -3.06 11.00 3.75
C ARG A 143 -1.81 10.88 4.63
N ILE A 144 -0.87 9.99 4.31
CA ILE A 144 0.38 9.85 5.07
C ILE A 144 1.24 11.12 5.00
N VAL A 145 1.29 11.77 3.84
CA VAL A 145 1.99 13.04 3.66
C VAL A 145 1.37 14.12 4.54
N GLU A 146 0.04 14.23 4.55
CA GLU A 146 -0.67 15.20 5.36
C GLU A 146 -0.47 14.96 6.86
N GLU A 147 -0.58 13.70 7.32
CA GLU A 147 -0.32 13.33 8.71
C GLU A 147 1.10 13.67 9.17
N ARG A 148 2.10 13.57 8.28
CA ARG A 148 3.49 13.95 8.58
C ARG A 148 3.72 15.46 8.60
N ARG A 149 2.89 16.23 7.90
CA ARG A 149 2.95 17.70 7.84
C ARG A 149 2.25 18.37 9.00
N VAL A 150 1.23 17.74 9.57
CA VAL A 150 0.60 18.25 10.79
C VAL A 150 1.62 18.06 11.92
N PRO A 151 2.27 19.13 12.45
CA PRO A 151 3.12 18.99 13.63
C PRO A 151 2.25 18.38 14.72
N ALA A 152 2.84 17.55 15.57
CA ALA A 152 2.21 17.06 16.78
C ALA A 152 1.89 18.27 17.71
N ALA A 153 0.89 19.06 17.34
CA ALA A 153 0.36 20.15 18.12
C ALA A 153 -0.47 19.59 19.28
N GLY A 154 0.19 18.80 20.13
CA GLY A 154 -0.42 18.13 21.27
C GLY A 154 0.58 17.66 22.33
N ALA A 155 1.90 17.85 22.06
CA ALA A 155 2.92 17.43 23.04
C ALA A 155 3.62 18.61 23.74
N ALA A 156 2.92 19.72 23.97
CA ALA A 156 3.46 20.85 24.73
C ALA A 156 2.42 21.38 25.71
N ALA A 157 2.09 20.59 26.72
CA ALA A 157 1.69 21.05 28.06
C ALA A 157 1.62 19.82 28.98
N SER A 158 2.77 19.34 29.45
CA SER A 158 2.80 18.58 30.69
C SER A 158 2.70 19.59 31.84
N PRO A 159 1.62 19.65 32.58
CA PRO A 159 1.66 20.29 33.91
C PRO A 159 2.45 19.35 34.83
N SER A 160 3.34 19.92 35.60
CA SER A 160 4.15 19.30 36.65
C SER A 160 3.35 18.35 37.53
N PRO A 161 3.95 17.23 38.01
CA PRO A 161 3.24 16.27 38.82
C PRO A 161 2.93 16.80 40.20
N THR A 162 1.67 16.95 40.53
CA THR A 162 1.18 17.02 41.90
C THR A 162 1.05 15.61 42.46
N PRO A 163 1.49 15.31 43.70
CA PRO A 163 1.52 13.95 44.22
C PRO A 163 0.12 13.36 44.49
N PRO A 164 0.00 12.02 44.52
CA PRO A 164 -1.27 11.34 44.32
C PRO A 164 -2.12 11.28 45.59
N SER A 165 -3.41 11.56 45.45
CA SER A 165 -4.43 11.03 46.37
C SER A 165 -5.07 9.79 45.76
N ALA A 166 -5.23 8.78 46.62
CA ALA A 166 -5.64 7.42 46.29
C ALA A 166 -7.03 7.30 45.63
N GLY A 167 -7.16 6.39 44.69
CA GLY A 167 -8.37 5.62 44.42
C GLY A 167 -9.19 6.06 43.21
N SER A 168 -8.93 5.46 42.03
CA SER A 168 -10.01 5.09 41.09
C SER A 168 -9.51 4.01 40.11
N ILE A 169 -10.26 2.93 40.03
CA ILE A 169 -10.06 1.75 39.24
C ILE A 169 -10.22 2.12 37.74
N GLY A 170 -9.17 1.85 36.94
CA GLY A 170 -9.08 2.24 35.56
C GLY A 170 -10.13 1.65 34.64
N ALA A 171 -10.90 2.50 33.97
CA ALA A 171 -11.91 2.15 32.97
C ALA A 171 -11.35 1.51 31.68
N GLY A 172 -10.05 1.48 31.46
CA GLY A 172 -9.42 0.89 30.26
C GLY A 172 -9.48 -0.65 30.18
N ALA A 173 -9.54 -1.31 31.33
CA ALA A 173 -9.57 -2.79 31.37
C ALA A 173 -10.96 -3.39 31.03
N LEU A 174 -12.01 -2.59 31.15
CA LEU A 174 -13.39 -3.01 30.85
C LEU A 174 -13.69 -2.98 29.34
N LEU A 175 -13.14 -2.01 28.63
CA LEU A 175 -13.33 -1.89 27.16
C LEU A 175 -12.58 -2.99 26.39
N TRP A 176 -11.41 -3.41 26.85
CA TRP A 176 -10.65 -4.51 26.24
C TRP A 176 -11.35 -5.87 26.40
N LYS A 177 -11.99 -6.13 27.55
CA LYS A 177 -12.78 -7.36 27.78
C LYS A 177 -14.07 -7.39 26.94
N ALA A 178 -14.72 -6.26 26.70
CA ALA A 178 -15.91 -6.18 25.86
C ALA A 178 -15.58 -6.42 24.38
N PHE A 179 -14.45 -5.93 23.89
CA PHE A 179 -13.97 -6.16 22.52
C PHE A 179 -13.63 -7.64 22.27
N LEU A 180 -12.94 -8.30 23.19
CA LEU A 180 -12.62 -9.74 23.10
C LEU A 180 -13.87 -10.64 23.23
N GLY A 181 -14.89 -10.22 23.98
CA GLY A 181 -16.17 -10.91 24.08
C GLY A 181 -16.97 -10.87 22.79
N TRP A 182 -16.97 -9.73 22.10
CA TRP A 182 -17.63 -9.54 20.81
C TRP A 182 -16.99 -10.39 19.70
N LEU A 183 -15.64 -10.48 19.66
CA LEU A 183 -14.94 -11.35 18.71
C LEU A 183 -15.25 -12.84 18.90
N LYS A 184 -15.37 -13.30 20.16
CA LYS A 184 -15.73 -14.71 20.45
C LYS A 184 -17.13 -15.08 19.97
N GLN A 185 -18.06 -14.12 19.97
CA GLN A 185 -19.44 -14.39 19.57
C GLN A 185 -19.61 -14.53 18.05
N ILE A 186 -18.69 -13.91 17.26
CA ILE A 186 -18.68 -14.03 15.80
C ILE A 186 -18.11 -15.37 15.34
N PHE A 187 -17.16 -15.94 16.08
CA PHE A 187 -16.50 -17.21 15.74
C PHE A 187 -17.15 -18.47 16.35
N SER A 188 -18.18 -18.33 17.17
CA SER A 188 -18.86 -19.48 17.83
C SER A 188 -20.18 -19.89 17.17
N LYS A 189 -20.50 -19.40 15.96
CA LYS A 189 -21.63 -19.89 15.17
C LYS A 189 -21.12 -20.45 13.85
N ARG A 190 -20.48 -21.61 13.95
CA ARG A 190 -20.45 -22.64 12.91
C ARG A 190 -20.13 -23.98 13.53
#